data_4dd5cbf7068755bbcfea7febd846e241
#
_entry.id   4dd5cbf7068755bbcfea7febd846e241
#
_cell.length_a   1.000
_cell.length_b   1.000
_cell.length_c   1.000
_cell.angle_alpha   90.00
_cell.angle_beta   90.00
_cell.angle_gamma   90.00
#
_symmetry.space_group_name_H-M   'P 1'
#
loop_
_entity.id
_entity.type
_entity.pdbx_description
1 polymer ?
#
loop_
_entity_poly.entity_id
_entity_poly.type
_entity_poly.pdbx_seq_one_letter_code
_entity_poly.pdbx_strand_id
1 'polypeptide(L)'
;MTRNFLTPAKTLIILLLPGMILLSCSKKSDPGNGVYIPPVDTTKKTGGDTTTYTLLWSDEFNGSSVDATKWNFETGNLNVNNEEEYYQASNATVANGMLSITAKNESQGGQPFTSARMNTQTKFDVTYGKIEARIKLPMGAGLWPAFWMLGSDISTVSWPNCGEIDIMEHINADSIIYGTMHWSEGGGHQQYGLNIPSSPSEWHVYSVTWDTNSIKWYIDNTLFVTGNIANNINSTDAFHKPFFIILNLATGGQFPNKPVDVSKLPATMLVDYVRVYQAKK
;
A
#
# COMPACT_ATOMS: atom_id res chain seq x y z
N MET A 1 -43.48 12.78 -72.67
CA MET A 1 -42.17 12.31 -72.04
C MET A 1 -42.31 12.41 -70.52
N THR A 2 -42.81 11.37 -69.93
CA THR A 2 -43.07 11.28 -68.52
C THR A 2 -42.02 10.37 -67.85
N ARG A 3 -41.21 10.90 -66.96
CA ARG A 3 -40.23 10.13 -66.15
C ARG A 3 -40.86 9.79 -64.84
N ASN A 4 -41.00 8.52 -64.54
CA ASN A 4 -41.39 7.98 -63.26
C ASN A 4 -40.17 8.03 -62.30
N PHE A 5 -40.36 8.59 -61.12
CA PHE A 5 -39.39 8.51 -59.97
C PHE A 5 -39.87 7.43 -59.04
N LEU A 6 -39.06 6.39 -58.92
CA LEU A 6 -39.17 5.35 -57.86
C LEU A 6 -38.58 5.86 -56.55
N THR A 7 -39.33 5.81 -55.49
CA THR A 7 -38.89 6.07 -54.11
C THR A 7 -38.27 4.80 -53.54
N PRO A 8 -37.09 4.86 -52.87
CA PRO A 8 -36.56 3.72 -52.16
C PRO A 8 -37.15 3.57 -50.75
N ALA A 9 -37.50 2.33 -50.41
CA ALA A 9 -37.97 1.89 -49.11
C ALA A 9 -36.90 2.09 -48.05
N LYS A 10 -37.27 2.71 -46.91
CA LYS A 10 -36.41 2.82 -45.73
C LYS A 10 -36.46 1.51 -44.95
N THR A 11 -35.34 0.78 -44.93
CA THR A 11 -35.13 -0.37 -44.07
C THR A 11 -34.73 0.13 -42.69
N LEU A 12 -35.58 -0.14 -41.69
CA LEU A 12 -35.33 0.16 -40.28
C LEU A 12 -34.43 -0.92 -39.71
N ILE A 13 -33.15 -0.60 -39.46
CA ILE A 13 -32.22 -1.46 -38.75
C ILE A 13 -32.38 -1.16 -37.27
N ILE A 14 -32.95 -2.14 -36.52
CA ILE A 14 -32.99 -2.12 -35.05
C ILE A 14 -31.63 -2.60 -34.55
N LEU A 15 -30.79 -1.67 -34.06
CA LEU A 15 -29.58 -2.02 -33.31
C LEU A 15 -29.99 -2.40 -31.86
N LEU A 16 -29.88 -3.69 -31.58
CA LEU A 16 -29.87 -4.19 -30.19
C LEU A 16 -28.52 -3.84 -29.54
N LEU A 17 -28.52 -2.86 -28.66
CA LEU A 17 -27.39 -2.64 -27.76
C LEU A 17 -27.39 -3.74 -26.66
N PRO A 18 -26.26 -4.42 -26.43
CA PRO A 18 -26.12 -5.28 -25.26
C PRO A 18 -26.07 -4.41 -23.99
N GLY A 19 -27.03 -4.64 -23.10
CA GLY A 19 -27.07 -3.97 -21.80
C GLY A 19 -25.82 -4.27 -20.98
N MET A 20 -25.04 -3.24 -20.73
CA MET A 20 -23.90 -3.28 -19.82
C MET A 20 -24.46 -3.28 -18.39
N ILE A 21 -24.48 -4.45 -17.75
CA ILE A 21 -24.82 -4.59 -16.32
C ILE A 21 -23.67 -3.97 -15.53
N LEU A 22 -23.84 -2.73 -15.11
CA LEU A 22 -23.00 -2.10 -14.10
C LEU A 22 -23.30 -2.79 -12.75
N LEU A 23 -22.46 -3.74 -12.34
CA LEU A 23 -22.44 -4.19 -10.96
C LEU A 23 -21.91 -3.03 -10.09
N SER A 24 -22.84 -2.22 -9.60
CA SER A 24 -22.60 -1.29 -8.51
C SER A 24 -22.34 -2.11 -7.25
N CYS A 25 -21.09 -2.21 -6.79
CA CYS A 25 -20.78 -2.64 -5.43
C CYS A 25 -21.22 -1.56 -4.45
N SER A 26 -22.52 -1.54 -4.09
CA SER A 26 -22.99 -0.75 -2.97
C SER A 26 -22.56 -1.46 -1.67
N LYS A 27 -21.76 -0.79 -0.83
CA LYS A 27 -21.55 -1.20 0.57
C LYS A 27 -22.93 -1.19 1.25
N LYS A 28 -23.47 -2.37 1.59
CA LYS A 28 -24.65 -2.45 2.45
C LYS A 28 -24.24 -2.05 3.85
N SER A 29 -24.69 -0.91 4.31
CA SER A 29 -24.65 -0.51 5.73
C SER A 29 -25.75 -1.29 6.46
N ASP A 30 -25.34 -2.19 7.35
CA ASP A 30 -26.25 -2.86 8.29
C ASP A 30 -26.32 -2.00 9.56
N PRO A 31 -27.51 -1.54 10.02
CA PRO A 31 -27.67 -0.75 11.24
C PRO A 31 -27.80 -1.70 12.45
N GLY A 32 -26.75 -2.35 12.84
CA GLY A 32 -26.74 -3.20 14.01
C GLY A 32 -25.30 -3.54 14.40
N ASN A 33 -24.97 -3.27 15.64
CA ASN A 33 -23.72 -3.49 16.39
C ASN A 33 -23.01 -4.83 16.09
N GLY A 34 -22.66 -5.09 14.84
CA GLY A 34 -21.95 -6.25 14.37
C GLY A 34 -20.58 -5.84 13.80
N VAL A 35 -19.54 -6.43 14.32
CA VAL A 35 -18.20 -6.40 13.70
C VAL A 35 -18.37 -6.83 12.24
N TYR A 36 -18.16 -5.89 11.29
CA TYR A 36 -18.15 -6.23 9.87
C TYR A 36 -16.96 -7.16 9.62
N ILE A 37 -17.25 -8.44 9.42
CA ILE A 37 -16.28 -9.41 8.91
C ILE A 37 -16.46 -9.39 7.40
N PRO A 38 -15.53 -8.79 6.62
CA PRO A 38 -15.64 -8.82 5.17
C PRO A 38 -15.65 -10.27 4.71
N PRO A 39 -16.43 -10.62 3.67
CA PRO A 39 -16.43 -11.98 3.15
C PRO A 39 -15.01 -12.35 2.72
N VAL A 40 -14.51 -13.48 3.23
CA VAL A 40 -13.25 -14.07 2.80
C VAL A 40 -13.41 -14.37 1.30
N ASP A 41 -12.74 -13.61 0.44
CA ASP A 41 -12.71 -13.93 -0.99
C ASP A 41 -11.85 -15.18 -1.20
N THR A 42 -12.48 -16.34 -1.09
CA THR A 42 -11.85 -17.66 -1.29
C THR A 42 -11.66 -17.99 -2.78
N THR A 43 -12.03 -17.09 -3.71
CA THR A 43 -12.13 -17.40 -5.14
C THR A 43 -11.09 -16.71 -6.02
N LYS A 44 -10.34 -15.72 -5.54
CA LYS A 44 -9.28 -15.10 -6.32
C LYS A 44 -8.01 -15.94 -6.28
N LYS A 45 -7.81 -16.75 -7.32
CA LYS A 45 -6.52 -17.34 -7.64
C LYS A 45 -5.56 -16.20 -8.03
N THR A 46 -4.70 -15.79 -7.12
CA THR A 46 -3.48 -15.03 -7.45
C THR A 46 -2.58 -15.94 -8.28
N GLY A 47 -2.11 -15.48 -9.42
CA GLY A 47 -1.40 -16.23 -10.44
C GLY A 47 -0.49 -17.37 -9.93
N GLY A 48 -0.99 -18.59 -9.87
CA GLY A 48 -0.24 -19.79 -9.54
C GLY A 48 -0.12 -20.15 -8.04
N ASP A 49 -0.47 -19.25 -7.11
CA ASP A 49 -0.51 -19.56 -5.68
C ASP A 49 -1.87 -20.23 -5.34
N THR A 50 -1.82 -21.50 -4.94
CA THR A 50 -3.01 -22.27 -4.51
C THR A 50 -3.25 -22.19 -3.00
N THR A 51 -2.46 -21.40 -2.27
CA THR A 51 -2.56 -21.25 -0.83
C THR A 51 -3.90 -20.63 -0.45
N THR A 52 -4.61 -21.28 0.47
CA THR A 52 -5.82 -20.72 1.07
C THR A 52 -5.44 -19.88 2.28
N TYR A 53 -5.94 -18.66 2.34
CA TYR A 53 -5.66 -17.72 3.41
C TYR A 53 -6.89 -17.48 4.28
N THR A 54 -6.67 -17.19 5.57
CA THR A 54 -7.70 -16.77 6.53
C THR A 54 -7.29 -15.41 7.09
N LEU A 55 -8.24 -14.46 7.15
CA LEU A 55 -8.00 -13.14 7.73
C LEU A 55 -7.56 -13.28 9.19
N LEU A 56 -6.40 -12.71 9.51
CA LEU A 56 -5.81 -12.68 10.86
C LEU A 56 -6.04 -11.34 11.54
N TRP A 57 -5.83 -10.24 10.80
CA TRP A 57 -5.94 -8.87 11.29
C TRP A 57 -6.34 -7.94 10.14
N SER A 58 -7.08 -6.89 10.46
CA SER A 58 -7.34 -5.83 9.48
C SER A 58 -7.64 -4.48 10.14
N ASP A 59 -7.46 -3.43 9.35
CA ASP A 59 -8.11 -2.15 9.56
C ASP A 59 -8.79 -1.71 8.27
N GLU A 60 -10.10 -1.56 8.33
CA GLU A 60 -10.98 -1.14 7.22
C GLU A 60 -11.26 0.37 7.27
N PHE A 61 -10.65 1.08 8.23
CA PHE A 61 -10.81 2.52 8.47
C PHE A 61 -12.27 3.00 8.49
N ASN A 62 -13.17 2.17 9.04
CA ASN A 62 -14.62 2.47 9.12
C ASN A 62 -14.98 3.43 10.26
N GLY A 63 -14.03 3.80 11.12
CA GLY A 63 -14.22 4.75 12.21
C GLY A 63 -14.29 6.21 11.76
N SER A 64 -14.29 7.12 12.73
CA SER A 64 -14.16 8.57 12.54
C SER A 64 -12.77 9.12 12.85
N SER A 65 -11.86 8.25 13.28
CA SER A 65 -10.46 8.54 13.61
C SER A 65 -9.62 7.27 13.46
N VAL A 66 -8.30 7.43 13.41
CA VAL A 66 -7.35 6.30 13.46
C VAL A 66 -7.54 5.55 14.78
N ASP A 67 -7.66 4.23 14.71
CA ASP A 67 -7.83 3.36 15.88
C ASP A 67 -6.52 3.24 16.66
N ALA A 68 -6.47 3.92 17.81
CA ALA A 68 -5.31 3.92 18.69
C ALA A 68 -5.00 2.55 19.34
N THR A 69 -5.89 1.56 19.21
CA THR A 69 -5.60 0.18 19.64
C THR A 69 -4.80 -0.60 18.60
N LYS A 70 -4.81 -0.14 17.33
CA LYS A 70 -4.12 -0.76 16.19
C LYS A 70 -2.87 0.00 15.79
N TRP A 71 -2.86 1.33 15.90
CA TRP A 71 -1.82 2.19 15.35
C TRP A 71 -1.19 3.10 16.41
N ASN A 72 0.12 3.31 16.29
CA ASN A 72 0.87 4.38 16.93
C ASN A 72 1.18 5.45 15.90
N PHE A 73 1.40 6.70 16.35
CA PHE A 73 1.98 7.76 15.53
C PHE A 73 3.43 8.00 15.94
N GLU A 74 4.30 8.16 14.98
CA GLU A 74 5.60 8.76 15.17
C GLU A 74 5.48 10.28 15.05
N THR A 75 6.18 11.02 15.89
CA THR A 75 6.08 12.48 15.96
C THR A 75 7.46 13.11 15.93
N GLY A 76 7.60 14.14 15.12
CA GLY A 76 8.86 14.88 15.00
C GLY A 76 9.54 14.71 13.65
N ASN A 77 10.70 15.34 13.53
CA ASN A 77 11.66 15.01 12.49
C ASN A 77 12.43 13.77 12.97
N LEU A 78 12.34 12.67 12.23
CA LEU A 78 12.99 11.41 12.58
C LEU A 78 14.49 11.40 12.24
N ASN A 79 14.98 12.42 11.50
CA ASN A 79 16.37 12.54 11.03
C ASN A 79 16.85 11.31 10.24
N VAL A 80 15.96 10.69 9.47
CA VAL A 80 16.25 9.57 8.59
C VAL A 80 16.18 10.03 7.14
N ASN A 81 16.95 9.39 6.26
CA ASN A 81 16.90 9.54 4.79
C ASN A 81 16.96 10.98 4.23
N ASN A 82 17.31 12.00 5.06
CA ASN A 82 17.19 13.42 4.73
C ASN A 82 15.75 13.83 4.36
N GLU A 83 14.75 13.20 4.98
CA GLU A 83 13.34 13.58 4.87
C GLU A 83 13.11 14.98 5.43
N GLU A 84 12.18 15.74 4.84
CA GLU A 84 12.00 17.18 5.09
C GLU A 84 10.71 17.51 5.87
N GLU A 85 9.91 16.52 6.26
CA GLU A 85 8.70 16.74 7.03
C GLU A 85 8.91 16.59 8.55
N TYR A 86 8.01 17.23 9.27
CA TYR A 86 7.69 16.93 10.66
C TYR A 86 6.47 16.00 10.69
N TYR A 87 6.61 14.80 11.18
CA TYR A 87 5.51 13.87 11.34
C TYR A 87 4.63 14.24 12.53
N GLN A 88 3.32 14.23 12.32
CA GLN A 88 2.33 14.49 13.38
C GLN A 88 0.99 13.80 13.08
N ALA A 89 0.28 13.38 14.14
CA ALA A 89 -0.97 12.64 14.03
C ALA A 89 -2.08 13.42 13.29
N SER A 90 -2.10 14.75 13.36
CA SER A 90 -3.12 15.60 12.71
C SER A 90 -3.08 15.55 11.18
N ASN A 91 -2.03 14.99 10.59
CA ASN A 91 -1.92 14.77 9.15
C ASN A 91 -2.52 13.43 8.69
N ALA A 92 -3.02 12.61 9.62
CA ALA A 92 -3.75 11.39 9.32
C ALA A 92 -5.21 11.52 9.79
N THR A 93 -6.15 11.32 8.89
CA THR A 93 -7.59 11.40 9.18
C THR A 93 -8.32 10.17 8.65
N VAL A 94 -9.40 9.78 9.31
CA VAL A 94 -10.28 8.69 8.85
C VAL A 94 -11.67 9.26 8.59
N ALA A 95 -12.14 9.08 7.37
CA ALA A 95 -13.49 9.47 6.97
C ALA A 95 -13.97 8.63 5.79
N ASN A 96 -15.27 8.39 5.70
CA ASN A 96 -15.90 7.66 4.58
C ASN A 96 -15.29 6.28 4.32
N GLY A 97 -14.84 5.59 5.37
CA GLY A 97 -14.22 4.27 5.28
C GLY A 97 -12.81 4.30 4.65
N MET A 98 -12.06 5.39 4.82
CA MET A 98 -10.72 5.54 4.28
C MET A 98 -9.81 6.28 5.26
N LEU A 99 -8.54 5.88 5.31
CA LEU A 99 -7.47 6.66 5.90
C LEU A 99 -6.89 7.62 4.84
N SER A 100 -6.66 8.87 5.25
CA SER A 100 -5.96 9.89 4.47
C SER A 100 -4.71 10.30 5.20
N ILE A 101 -3.52 10.09 4.62
CA ILE A 101 -2.25 10.64 5.10
C ILE A 101 -1.88 11.80 4.19
N THR A 102 -1.79 13.01 4.75
CA THR A 102 -1.66 14.24 3.97
C THR A 102 -0.36 14.97 4.30
N ALA A 103 0.49 15.12 3.29
CA ALA A 103 1.64 16.03 3.33
C ALA A 103 1.18 17.45 3.04
N LYS A 104 1.64 18.44 3.84
CA LYS A 104 1.24 19.83 3.77
C LYS A 104 2.44 20.75 3.70
N ASN A 105 2.29 21.87 2.98
CA ASN A 105 3.23 22.99 3.00
C ASN A 105 2.95 23.84 4.24
N GLU A 106 3.40 23.35 5.39
CA GLU A 106 3.24 24.03 6.68
C GLU A 106 4.48 23.73 7.54
N SER A 107 5.12 24.77 8.07
CA SER A 107 6.35 24.61 8.85
C SER A 107 6.03 24.18 10.28
N GLN A 108 6.72 23.13 10.76
CA GLN A 108 6.62 22.64 12.13
C GLN A 108 7.96 22.08 12.59
N GLY A 109 8.35 22.35 13.84
CA GLY A 109 9.55 21.78 14.45
C GLY A 109 10.85 22.04 13.68
N GLY A 110 10.92 23.15 12.91
CA GLY A 110 12.06 23.49 12.06
C GLY A 110 12.04 22.84 10.67
N GLN A 111 11.05 22.01 10.38
CA GLN A 111 10.85 21.41 9.05
C GLN A 111 9.90 22.27 8.20
N PRO A 112 10.07 22.32 6.86
CA PRO A 112 9.22 23.11 5.98
C PRO A 112 7.85 22.46 5.70
N PHE A 113 7.72 21.15 5.93
CA PHE A 113 6.53 20.38 5.64
C PHE A 113 6.04 19.63 6.87
N THR A 114 4.76 19.24 6.86
CA THR A 114 4.21 18.27 7.82
C THR A 114 3.62 17.07 7.09
N SER A 115 3.65 15.90 7.71
CA SER A 115 3.01 14.68 7.21
C SER A 115 2.64 13.75 8.36
N ALA A 116 2.26 12.50 8.06
CA ALA A 116 2.06 11.48 9.08
C ALA A 116 2.80 10.19 8.77
N ARG A 117 3.32 9.56 9.83
CA ARG A 117 3.84 8.20 9.85
C ARG A 117 3.20 7.46 11.01
N MET A 118 2.65 6.28 10.71
CA MET A 118 1.96 5.46 11.70
C MET A 118 2.38 4.01 11.57
N ASN A 119 2.38 3.28 12.68
CA ASN A 119 2.86 1.91 12.74
C ASN A 119 2.04 1.05 13.71
N THR A 120 2.16 -0.29 13.55
CA THR A 120 1.53 -1.27 14.45
C THR A 120 2.47 -1.82 15.52
N GLN A 121 3.66 -1.23 15.74
CA GLN A 121 4.66 -1.71 16.68
C GLN A 121 4.07 -1.89 18.09
N THR A 122 4.34 -3.01 18.74
CA THR A 122 3.80 -3.41 20.05
C THR A 122 2.29 -3.66 20.11
N LYS A 123 1.56 -3.46 19.01
CA LYS A 123 0.10 -3.68 18.90
C LYS A 123 -0.24 -4.88 18.02
N PHE A 124 0.45 -5.01 16.91
CA PHE A 124 0.32 -6.14 16.01
C PHE A 124 1.62 -6.33 15.22
N ASP A 125 2.09 -7.55 15.18
CA ASP A 125 3.12 -8.02 14.28
C ASP A 125 2.76 -9.38 13.68
N VAL A 126 3.48 -9.80 12.67
CA VAL A 126 3.24 -11.05 11.98
C VAL A 126 4.55 -11.66 11.50
N THR A 127 4.62 -12.99 11.55
CA THR A 127 5.65 -13.77 10.85
C THR A 127 4.95 -14.64 9.82
N TYR A 128 5.23 -14.40 8.53
CA TYR A 128 4.63 -15.05 7.38
C TYR A 128 3.13 -14.75 7.17
N GLY A 129 2.68 -15.00 5.96
CA GLY A 129 1.30 -14.78 5.55
C GLY A 129 1.19 -13.94 4.29
N LYS A 130 0.00 -13.39 4.06
CA LYS A 130 -0.24 -12.39 3.03
C LYS A 130 -0.56 -11.06 3.69
N ILE A 131 0.17 -10.03 3.35
CA ILE A 131 -0.03 -8.67 3.83
C ILE A 131 -0.43 -7.81 2.64
N GLU A 132 -1.57 -7.11 2.72
CA GLU A 132 -2.06 -6.28 1.62
C GLU A 132 -2.69 -4.98 2.11
N ALA A 133 -2.59 -3.95 1.27
CA ALA A 133 -3.34 -2.71 1.42
C ALA A 133 -3.85 -2.23 0.05
N ARG A 134 -5.04 -1.64 0.03
CA ARG A 134 -5.58 -0.98 -1.16
C ARG A 134 -5.34 0.51 -1.03
N ILE A 135 -4.48 1.04 -1.92
CA ILE A 135 -3.96 2.39 -1.80
C ILE A 135 -4.06 3.14 -3.14
N LYS A 136 -4.29 4.45 -3.03
CA LYS A 136 -4.16 5.42 -4.12
C LYS A 136 -3.14 6.47 -3.70
N LEU A 137 -2.14 6.71 -4.56
CA LEU A 137 -0.96 7.49 -4.23
C LEU A 137 -1.04 8.91 -4.78
N PRO A 138 -0.46 9.91 -4.08
CA PRO A 138 -0.26 11.23 -4.63
C PRO A 138 0.89 11.24 -5.64
N MET A 139 0.82 12.18 -6.58
CA MET A 139 1.83 12.37 -7.62
C MET A 139 2.45 13.78 -7.50
N GLY A 140 3.78 13.85 -7.36
CA GLY A 140 4.49 15.13 -7.27
C GLY A 140 5.96 14.95 -6.97
N ALA A 141 6.83 15.80 -7.54
CA ALA A 141 8.25 15.75 -7.24
C ALA A 141 8.50 15.88 -5.73
N GLY A 142 9.42 15.10 -5.20
CA GLY A 142 9.78 15.08 -3.79
C GLY A 142 8.78 14.38 -2.88
N LEU A 143 7.69 13.77 -3.40
CA LEU A 143 6.78 12.93 -2.59
C LEU A 143 7.29 11.48 -2.54
N TRP A 144 7.15 10.85 -1.37
CA TRP A 144 7.57 9.47 -1.12
C TRP A 144 6.59 8.74 -0.19
N PRO A 145 5.44 8.31 -0.70
CA PRO A 145 4.53 7.44 0.02
C PRO A 145 5.09 6.02 0.12
N ALA A 146 4.89 5.37 1.28
CA ALA A 146 5.31 4.00 1.53
C ALA A 146 4.29 3.19 2.36
N PHE A 147 4.20 1.91 2.02
CA PHE A 147 3.56 0.84 2.78
C PHE A 147 4.58 -0.27 2.96
N TRP A 148 5.05 -0.49 4.16
CA TRP A 148 6.21 -1.30 4.45
C TRP A 148 6.18 -1.93 5.85
N MET A 149 7.16 -2.74 6.14
CA MET A 149 7.26 -3.47 7.39
C MET A 149 8.69 -3.43 7.92
N LEU A 150 8.83 -3.45 9.25
CA LEU A 150 10.12 -3.44 9.94
C LEU A 150 10.15 -4.53 11.00
N GLY A 151 11.31 -5.19 11.17
CA GLY A 151 11.47 -6.26 12.16
C GLY A 151 11.17 -5.77 13.59
N SER A 152 10.35 -6.54 14.34
CA SER A 152 9.87 -6.16 15.66
C SER A 152 10.98 -6.05 16.70
N ASP A 153 12.17 -6.63 16.44
CA ASP A 153 13.34 -6.56 17.29
C ASP A 153 14.26 -5.35 17.02
N ILE A 154 13.83 -4.37 16.22
CA ILE A 154 14.61 -3.19 15.83
C ILE A 154 15.24 -2.44 17.03
N SER A 155 14.53 -2.35 18.15
CA SER A 155 15.03 -1.69 19.36
C SER A 155 16.24 -2.40 19.99
N THR A 156 16.44 -3.68 19.64
CA THR A 156 17.51 -4.52 20.19
C THR A 156 18.67 -4.69 19.21
N VAL A 157 18.36 -4.91 17.91
CA VAL A 157 19.41 -5.24 16.94
C VAL A 157 19.72 -4.10 15.96
N SER A 158 18.89 -3.05 15.94
CA SER A 158 18.96 -1.91 15.02
C SER A 158 18.81 -2.27 13.55
N TRP A 159 18.56 -1.27 12.71
CA TRP A 159 18.59 -1.39 11.26
C TRP A 159 20.03 -1.45 10.73
N PRO A 160 20.34 -2.26 9.71
CA PRO A 160 19.46 -3.14 8.95
C PRO A 160 19.37 -4.58 9.49
N ASN A 161 19.88 -4.87 10.72
CA ASN A 161 19.87 -6.23 11.25
C ASN A 161 18.47 -6.76 11.61
N CYS A 162 17.51 -5.86 11.86
CA CYS A 162 16.12 -6.24 12.11
C CYS A 162 15.39 -6.72 10.84
N GLY A 163 15.89 -6.36 9.65
CA GLY A 163 15.22 -6.58 8.37
C GLY A 163 14.12 -5.55 8.09
N GLU A 164 13.86 -5.30 6.80
CA GLU A 164 12.82 -4.40 6.29
C GLU A 164 12.19 -4.99 5.03
N ILE A 165 10.88 -4.86 4.87
CA ILE A 165 10.13 -5.31 3.70
C ILE A 165 9.28 -4.15 3.19
N ASP A 166 9.70 -3.53 2.08
CA ASP A 166 8.95 -2.48 1.41
C ASP A 166 7.95 -3.10 0.47
N ILE A 167 6.69 -3.17 0.89
CA ILE A 167 5.62 -3.76 0.09
C ILE A 167 5.30 -2.87 -1.10
N MET A 168 5.32 -1.57 -0.88
CA MET A 168 5.10 -0.55 -1.89
C MET A 168 5.84 0.72 -1.52
N GLU A 169 6.68 1.20 -2.42
CA GLU A 169 7.20 2.56 -2.42
C GLU A 169 6.94 3.23 -3.77
N HIS A 170 6.69 4.51 -3.73
CA HIS A 170 6.56 5.35 -4.90
C HIS A 170 7.31 6.66 -4.67
N ILE A 171 7.95 7.20 -5.72
CA ILE A 171 8.66 8.48 -5.64
C ILE A 171 8.24 9.42 -6.76
N ASN A 172 8.17 10.69 -6.41
CA ASN A 172 7.95 11.76 -7.39
C ASN A 172 6.60 11.67 -8.14
N ALA A 173 6.65 11.85 -9.45
CA ALA A 173 5.52 11.68 -10.36
C ALA A 173 5.79 10.54 -11.36
N ASP A 174 6.61 9.58 -10.97
CA ASP A 174 7.03 8.50 -11.84
C ASP A 174 5.90 7.45 -11.94
N SER A 175 5.72 6.82 -13.10
CA SER A 175 4.75 5.73 -13.27
C SER A 175 5.37 4.38 -12.91
N ILE A 176 6.00 4.31 -11.72
CA ILE A 176 6.78 3.15 -11.27
C ILE A 176 6.49 2.90 -9.79
N ILE A 177 6.36 1.63 -9.42
CA ILE A 177 6.28 1.15 -8.03
C ILE A 177 7.50 0.28 -7.74
N TYR A 178 8.05 0.43 -6.55
CA TYR A 178 9.18 -0.34 -6.05
C TYR A 178 8.71 -1.33 -4.98
N GLY A 179 9.32 -2.51 -4.96
CA GLY A 179 9.19 -3.50 -3.90
C GLY A 179 10.58 -4.00 -3.53
N THR A 180 10.97 -3.90 -2.26
CA THR A 180 12.35 -4.11 -1.81
C THR A 180 12.37 -4.86 -0.49
N MET A 181 13.47 -5.57 -0.23
CA MET A 181 13.82 -6.07 1.10
C MET A 181 15.23 -5.60 1.46
N HIS A 182 15.44 -5.23 2.74
CA HIS A 182 16.73 -4.78 3.26
C HIS A 182 17.11 -5.60 4.48
N TRP A 183 18.40 -5.97 4.58
CA TRP A 183 18.93 -6.76 5.70
C TRP A 183 20.42 -6.52 5.90
N SER A 184 21.01 -7.19 6.86
CA SER A 184 22.45 -7.17 7.12
C SER A 184 23.10 -8.49 6.70
N GLU A 185 24.22 -8.42 5.96
CA GLU A 185 25.09 -9.55 5.70
C GLU A 185 26.54 -9.13 5.99
N GLY A 186 27.24 -9.91 6.83
CA GLY A 186 28.60 -9.58 7.22
C GLY A 186 28.78 -8.23 7.92
N GLY A 187 27.72 -7.69 8.55
CA GLY A 187 27.69 -6.39 9.18
C GLY A 187 27.45 -5.22 8.20
N GLY A 188 27.27 -5.49 6.92
CA GLY A 188 26.95 -4.50 5.89
C GLY A 188 25.48 -4.55 5.46
N HIS A 189 24.93 -3.40 5.07
CA HIS A 189 23.58 -3.31 4.51
C HIS A 189 23.52 -3.98 3.15
N GLN A 190 22.52 -4.82 2.96
CA GLN A 190 22.13 -5.48 1.72
C GLN A 190 20.71 -5.10 1.35
N GLN A 191 20.43 -5.13 0.05
CA GLN A 191 19.06 -4.95 -0.46
C GLN A 191 18.85 -5.81 -1.70
N TYR A 192 17.59 -6.22 -1.88
CA TYR A 192 17.14 -6.87 -3.12
C TYR A 192 15.70 -6.45 -3.41
N GLY A 193 15.45 -6.02 -4.62
CA GLY A 193 14.12 -5.61 -5.06
C GLY A 193 14.11 -5.27 -6.54
N LEU A 194 12.90 -5.06 -7.06
CA LEU A 194 12.67 -4.63 -8.43
C LEU A 194 11.59 -3.55 -8.44
N ASN A 195 11.37 -3.00 -9.61
CA ASN A 195 10.27 -2.08 -9.86
C ASN A 195 9.42 -2.55 -11.05
N ILE A 196 8.21 -2.02 -11.12
CA ILE A 196 7.25 -2.32 -12.17
C ILE A 196 6.53 -1.04 -12.61
N PRO A 197 6.31 -0.82 -13.92
CA PRO A 197 5.41 0.24 -14.38
C PRO A 197 4.00 0.07 -13.82
N SER A 198 3.39 1.19 -13.39
CA SER A 198 2.06 1.22 -12.80
C SER A 198 1.39 2.58 -13.06
N SER A 199 0.13 2.72 -12.64
CA SER A 199 -0.61 3.97 -12.57
C SER A 199 -0.86 4.37 -11.10
N PRO A 200 0.13 4.88 -10.36
CA PRO A 200 0.05 5.04 -8.90
C PRO A 200 -1.10 5.94 -8.43
N SER A 201 -1.56 6.87 -9.28
CA SER A 201 -2.71 7.75 -9.02
C SER A 201 -4.08 7.05 -9.12
N GLU A 202 -4.12 5.78 -9.49
CA GLU A 202 -5.31 4.94 -9.45
C GLU A 202 -5.29 4.04 -8.20
N TRP A 203 -6.42 3.37 -7.93
CA TRP A 203 -6.52 2.44 -6.83
C TRP A 203 -5.89 1.09 -7.19
N HIS A 204 -4.89 0.66 -6.43
CA HIS A 204 -4.27 -0.66 -6.55
C HIS A 204 -4.24 -1.39 -5.21
N VAL A 205 -4.18 -2.72 -5.26
CA VAL A 205 -3.87 -3.57 -4.11
C VAL A 205 -2.39 -3.93 -4.17
N TYR A 206 -1.62 -3.38 -3.25
CA TYR A 206 -0.21 -3.73 -3.07
C TYR A 206 -0.10 -4.83 -2.02
N SER A 207 0.64 -5.88 -2.30
CA SER A 207 0.73 -7.00 -1.36
C SER A 207 2.03 -7.78 -1.46
N VAL A 208 2.35 -8.47 -0.36
CA VAL A 208 3.34 -9.55 -0.34
C VAL A 208 2.69 -10.84 0.11
N THR A 209 3.17 -11.97 -0.43
CA THR A 209 3.03 -13.28 0.20
C THR A 209 4.41 -13.67 0.74
N TRP A 210 4.45 -14.11 1.99
CA TRP A 210 5.68 -14.36 2.72
C TRP A 210 5.58 -15.70 3.44
N ASP A 211 6.53 -16.57 3.17
CA ASP A 211 6.66 -17.90 3.77
C ASP A 211 8.12 -18.17 4.18
N THR A 212 8.41 -19.39 4.63
CA THR A 212 9.75 -19.82 5.05
C THR A 212 10.79 -19.84 3.93
N ASN A 213 10.38 -19.71 2.68
CA ASN A 213 11.27 -19.84 1.53
C ASN A 213 11.42 -18.55 0.75
N SER A 214 10.38 -17.70 0.74
CA SER A 214 10.34 -16.52 -0.14
C SER A 214 9.42 -15.42 0.34
N ILE A 215 9.74 -14.21 -0.10
CA ILE A 215 8.84 -13.06 -0.08
C ILE A 215 8.52 -12.73 -1.54
N LYS A 216 7.25 -12.58 -1.90
CA LYS A 216 6.80 -12.31 -3.26
C LYS A 216 5.92 -11.06 -3.27
N TRP A 217 6.22 -10.10 -4.13
CA TRP A 217 5.53 -8.81 -4.23
C TRP A 217 4.56 -8.79 -5.40
N TYR A 218 3.39 -8.18 -5.18
CA TYR A 218 2.33 -8.10 -6.17
C TYR A 218 1.72 -6.70 -6.23
N ILE A 219 1.36 -6.25 -7.43
CA ILE A 219 0.38 -5.19 -7.65
C ILE A 219 -0.86 -5.84 -8.22
N ASP A 220 -2.01 -5.64 -7.56
CA ASP A 220 -3.27 -6.34 -7.80
C ASP A 220 -3.06 -7.86 -7.72
N ASN A 221 -2.88 -8.56 -8.81
CA ASN A 221 -2.55 -9.99 -8.81
C ASN A 221 -1.29 -10.29 -9.66
N THR A 222 -0.55 -9.24 -10.04
CA THR A 222 0.65 -9.38 -10.87
C THR A 222 1.88 -9.50 -9.99
N LEU A 223 2.49 -10.69 -9.97
CA LEU A 223 3.79 -10.92 -9.33
C LEU A 223 4.89 -10.18 -10.10
N PHE A 224 5.74 -9.41 -9.39
CA PHE A 224 6.85 -8.69 -10.03
C PHE A 224 8.22 -8.88 -9.35
N VAL A 225 8.25 -9.27 -8.06
CA VAL A 225 9.50 -9.61 -7.34
C VAL A 225 9.34 -10.91 -6.60
N THR A 226 10.42 -11.70 -6.51
CA THR A 226 10.54 -12.86 -5.62
C THR A 226 11.89 -12.81 -4.93
N GLY A 227 11.92 -12.53 -3.64
CA GLY A 227 13.09 -12.63 -2.78
C GLY A 227 13.21 -14.04 -2.21
N ASN A 228 14.37 -14.66 -2.36
CA ASN A 228 14.66 -15.96 -1.75
C ASN A 228 15.23 -15.78 -0.34
N ILE A 229 14.58 -16.37 0.66
CA ILE A 229 15.02 -16.37 2.06
C ILE A 229 15.18 -17.79 2.64
N ALA A 230 15.09 -18.80 1.77
CA ALA A 230 15.16 -20.19 2.20
C ALA A 230 16.50 -20.51 2.87
N ASN A 231 16.44 -21.22 4.00
CA ASN A 231 17.63 -21.68 4.73
C ASN A 231 18.59 -20.55 5.14
N ASN A 232 18.06 -19.34 5.40
CA ASN A 232 18.84 -18.14 5.77
C ASN A 232 19.93 -17.77 4.74
N ILE A 233 19.67 -18.04 3.46
CA ILE A 233 20.61 -17.70 2.38
C ILE A 233 21.01 -16.23 2.49
N ASN A 234 22.32 -15.93 2.29
CA ASN A 234 22.84 -14.57 2.36
C ASN A 234 22.48 -13.82 3.65
N SER A 235 22.45 -14.54 4.78
CA SER A 235 22.11 -13.99 6.11
C SER A 235 20.70 -13.39 6.22
N THR A 236 19.72 -13.96 5.51
CA THR A 236 18.32 -13.51 5.50
C THR A 236 17.50 -13.97 6.71
N ASP A 237 18.14 -14.35 7.81
CA ASP A 237 17.50 -14.82 9.05
C ASP A 237 16.57 -13.78 9.70
N ALA A 238 16.78 -12.50 9.46
CA ALA A 238 15.87 -11.44 9.89
C ALA A 238 14.43 -11.68 9.39
N PHE A 239 14.26 -12.19 8.16
CA PHE A 239 12.94 -12.43 7.55
C PHE A 239 12.24 -13.69 8.06
N HIS A 240 12.74 -14.34 9.10
CA HIS A 240 12.09 -15.44 9.81
C HIS A 240 11.60 -15.04 11.22
N LYS A 241 11.57 -13.72 11.49
CA LYS A 241 11.13 -13.10 12.74
C LYS A 241 9.84 -12.29 12.52
N PRO A 242 9.18 -11.81 13.59
CA PRO A 242 8.01 -10.95 13.47
C PRO A 242 8.34 -9.56 12.89
N PHE A 243 7.43 -9.01 12.09
CA PHE A 243 7.48 -7.67 11.53
C PHE A 243 6.20 -6.91 11.83
N PHE A 244 6.31 -5.62 12.13
CA PHE A 244 5.19 -4.70 12.25
C PHE A 244 5.03 -3.84 11.00
N ILE A 245 3.82 -3.31 10.77
CA ILE A 245 3.43 -2.58 9.56
C ILE A 245 3.62 -1.08 9.77
N ILE A 246 4.05 -0.37 8.72
CA ILE A 246 4.21 1.08 8.69
C ILE A 246 3.52 1.65 7.45
N LEU A 247 2.86 2.81 7.62
CA LEU A 247 2.30 3.65 6.57
C LEU A 247 2.83 5.07 6.77
N ASN A 248 3.38 5.68 5.72
CA ASN A 248 3.79 7.08 5.75
C ASN A 248 3.74 7.74 4.38
N LEU A 249 3.80 9.06 4.40
CA LEU A 249 4.05 9.88 3.22
C LEU A 249 5.19 10.84 3.55
N ALA A 250 6.41 10.51 3.16
CA ALA A 250 7.57 11.36 3.31
C ALA A 250 7.61 12.46 2.24
N THR A 251 8.35 13.52 2.53
CA THR A 251 8.64 14.63 1.60
C THR A 251 10.13 14.88 1.52
N GLY A 252 10.65 15.15 0.32
CA GLY A 252 12.10 15.23 0.09
C GLY A 252 12.76 13.86 0.27
N GLY A 253 14.01 13.88 0.73
CA GLY A 253 14.76 12.67 1.04
C GLY A 253 15.65 12.15 -0.08
N GLN A 254 16.48 11.17 0.29
CA GLN A 254 17.51 10.62 -0.60
C GLN A 254 16.94 9.84 -1.79
N PHE A 255 15.81 9.14 -1.59
CA PHE A 255 15.26 8.28 -2.63
C PHE A 255 14.53 9.08 -3.72
N PRO A 256 13.63 10.03 -3.43
CA PRO A 256 13.11 10.94 -4.44
C PRO A 256 14.21 11.75 -5.10
N ASN A 257 15.21 12.19 -4.33
CA ASN A 257 16.35 12.99 -4.78
C ASN A 257 15.95 14.18 -5.67
N LYS A 258 14.82 14.81 -5.32
CA LYS A 258 14.25 16.01 -5.96
C LYS A 258 13.66 16.92 -4.91
N PRO A 259 13.74 18.25 -5.10
CA PRO A 259 13.01 19.20 -4.27
C PRO A 259 11.50 18.90 -4.31
N VAL A 260 10.83 19.17 -3.19
CA VAL A 260 9.38 19.03 -3.11
C VAL A 260 8.70 20.10 -3.98
N ASP A 261 7.85 19.66 -4.91
CA ASP A 261 7.00 20.57 -5.67
C ASP A 261 5.84 21.06 -4.79
N VAL A 262 6.01 22.22 -4.18
CA VAL A 262 5.04 22.82 -3.27
C VAL A 262 3.69 23.11 -3.95
N SER A 263 3.63 23.20 -5.28
CA SER A 263 2.36 23.38 -6.02
C SER A 263 1.48 22.13 -5.99
N LYS A 264 2.03 20.99 -5.58
CA LYS A 264 1.34 19.71 -5.42
C LYS A 264 0.82 19.49 -4.00
N LEU A 265 1.16 20.37 -3.06
CA LEU A 265 0.71 20.29 -1.68
C LEU A 265 -0.59 21.12 -1.47
N PRO A 266 -1.54 20.66 -0.65
CA PRO A 266 -1.49 19.41 0.10
C PRO A 266 -1.62 18.17 -0.81
N ALA A 267 -0.82 17.13 -0.54
CA ALA A 267 -0.83 15.86 -1.26
C ALA A 267 -1.27 14.73 -0.33
N THR A 268 -2.13 13.84 -0.81
CA THR A 268 -2.75 12.82 0.07
C THR A 268 -2.59 11.42 -0.48
N MET A 269 -2.04 10.52 0.32
CA MET A 269 -2.13 9.09 0.16
C MET A 269 -3.46 8.60 0.78
N LEU A 270 -4.27 7.91 0.01
CA LEU A 270 -5.54 7.32 0.45
C LEU A 270 -5.38 5.81 0.64
N VAL A 271 -5.83 5.29 1.78
CA VAL A 271 -5.82 3.85 2.10
C VAL A 271 -7.24 3.40 2.41
N ASP A 272 -7.77 2.44 1.63
CA ASP A 272 -9.11 1.87 1.83
C ASP A 272 -9.10 0.83 2.96
N TYR A 273 -8.06 -0.03 2.97
CA TYR A 273 -7.86 -1.01 4.03
C TYR A 273 -6.40 -1.45 4.12
N VAL A 274 -6.05 -2.02 5.28
CA VAL A 274 -4.87 -2.88 5.47
C VAL A 274 -5.35 -4.22 6.01
N ARG A 275 -4.92 -5.34 5.40
CA ARG A 275 -5.34 -6.69 5.79
C ARG A 275 -4.14 -7.63 5.86
N VAL A 276 -4.15 -8.47 6.88
CA VAL A 276 -3.16 -9.53 7.07
C VAL A 276 -3.86 -10.88 7.15
N TYR A 277 -3.37 -11.82 6.39
CA TYR A 277 -3.93 -13.17 6.31
C TYR A 277 -2.88 -14.21 6.65
N GLN A 278 -3.29 -15.25 7.34
CA GLN A 278 -2.48 -16.43 7.62
C GLN A 278 -2.80 -17.55 6.62
N ALA A 279 -1.79 -18.23 6.12
CA ALA A 279 -1.99 -19.44 5.32
C ALA A 279 -2.68 -20.53 6.15
N LYS A 280 -3.68 -21.20 5.58
CA LYS A 280 -4.27 -22.39 6.21
C LYS A 280 -3.24 -23.53 6.15
N LYS A 281 -3.01 -24.14 7.30
CA LYS A 281 -2.21 -25.37 7.42
C LYS A 281 -2.95 -26.56 6.84
#